data_068e5ce763fe0d2bd793c3ee0548d4c2
#
_entry.id   068e5ce763fe0d2bd793c3ee0548d4c2
#
_cell.length_a   1.000
_cell.length_b   1.000
_cell.length_c   1.000
_cell.angle_alpha   90.00
_cell.angle_beta   90.00
_cell.angle_gamma   90.00
#
_symmetry.space_group_name_H-M   'P 1'
#
loop_
_entity.id
_entity.type
_entity.pdbx_description
1 polymer ?
#
loop_
_entity_poly.entity_id
_entity_poly.type
_entity_poly.pdbx_seq_one_letter_code
_entity_poly.pdbx_strand_id
1 'polypeptide(L)'
;MCTAYILVYGVSRCTVFSMPYPSKTDRQTILSAAVKELVHGGIRDLSLRNIAASLNLAPNAIYRYFSDRRALEAALANEAARQLELALRKAAEKCEPVTAIRKMSSAYLKFARDNPHLYEAMMSLHAPGPDATSHLSLWTFTVEQVQRIAGSDRAAQASVALWAFLHGAATLEAAQVLGEIKPASGLELGLRRG
;
A
#
# COMPACT_ATOMS: atom_id res chain seq x y z
N MET A 1 -57.22 -33.68 15.38
CA MET A 1 -57.35 -34.34 16.71
C MET A 1 -55.99 -34.24 17.36
N CYS A 2 -55.93 -33.40 18.40
CA CYS A 2 -54.72 -33.27 19.25
C CYS A 2 -54.66 -34.48 20.16
N THR A 3 -53.46 -35.02 20.35
CA THR A 3 -53.19 -35.78 21.57
C THR A 3 -51.81 -35.38 22.06
N ALA A 4 -51.84 -34.72 23.24
CA ALA A 4 -50.69 -34.33 24.01
C ALA A 4 -50.00 -35.56 24.60
N TYR A 5 -48.66 -35.54 24.64
CA TYR A 5 -47.87 -36.24 25.65
C TYR A 5 -46.85 -35.28 26.25
N ILE A 6 -47.15 -34.91 27.47
CA ILE A 6 -46.22 -34.27 28.39
C ILE A 6 -45.48 -35.38 29.13
N LEU A 7 -44.16 -35.37 29.11
CA LEU A 7 -43.33 -35.96 30.19
C LEU A 7 -41.90 -35.41 30.08
N VAL A 8 -41.60 -34.39 30.91
CA VAL A 8 -40.64 -34.37 32.01
C VAL A 8 -39.20 -34.78 31.65
N TYR A 9 -38.32 -33.83 31.98
CA TYR A 9 -36.87 -33.79 32.10
C TYR A 9 -36.11 -33.13 30.92
N GLY A 10 -35.41 -32.10 31.27
CA GLY A 10 -34.25 -31.58 30.56
C GLY A 10 -34.45 -30.21 29.98
N VAL A 11 -33.97 -29.19 30.65
CA VAL A 11 -33.71 -27.87 30.13
C VAL A 11 -32.95 -27.98 28.82
N SER A 12 -33.66 -27.98 27.71
CA SER A 12 -33.06 -27.76 26.40
C SER A 12 -32.53 -26.33 26.39
N ARG A 13 -31.20 -26.18 26.64
CA ARG A 13 -30.49 -24.99 26.21
C ARG A 13 -30.69 -24.89 24.70
N CYS A 14 -31.63 -24.02 24.32
CA CYS A 14 -31.70 -23.50 22.97
C CYS A 14 -30.36 -22.79 22.73
N THR A 15 -29.37 -23.51 22.24
CA THR A 15 -28.22 -22.88 21.60
C THR A 15 -28.77 -22.21 20.35
N VAL A 16 -29.11 -20.94 20.49
CA VAL A 16 -29.31 -20.06 19.34
C VAL A 16 -27.95 -20.07 18.62
N PHE A 17 -27.86 -20.91 17.59
CA PHE A 17 -26.79 -20.83 16.62
C PHE A 17 -27.02 -19.48 15.93
N SER A 18 -26.40 -18.43 16.51
CA SER A 18 -26.27 -17.16 15.81
C SER A 18 -25.46 -17.43 14.58
N MET A 19 -26.11 -17.72 13.47
CA MET A 19 -25.44 -17.63 12.18
C MET A 19 -24.91 -16.19 12.10
N PRO A 20 -23.58 -15.98 12.00
CA PRO A 20 -23.07 -14.65 11.77
C PRO A 20 -23.71 -14.16 10.47
N TYR A 21 -24.53 -13.15 10.56
CA TYR A 21 -25.06 -12.44 9.39
C TYR A 21 -23.84 -12.09 8.52
N PRO A 22 -23.79 -12.50 7.24
CA PRO A 22 -22.62 -12.22 6.41
C PRO A 22 -22.34 -10.72 6.49
N SER A 23 -21.15 -10.37 6.93
CA SER A 23 -20.78 -8.97 7.04
C SER A 23 -20.91 -8.35 5.66
N LYS A 24 -21.68 -7.27 5.52
CA LYS A 24 -21.90 -6.57 4.24
C LYS A 24 -20.62 -6.05 3.62
N THR A 25 -19.50 -6.11 4.35
CA THR A 25 -18.19 -5.64 3.92
C THR A 25 -17.08 -6.33 4.71
N ASP A 26 -15.86 -6.21 4.25
CA ASP A 26 -14.64 -6.65 4.90
C ASP A 26 -13.58 -5.53 4.93
N ARG A 27 -12.47 -5.78 5.61
CA ARG A 27 -11.35 -4.82 5.74
C ARG A 27 -10.79 -4.42 4.38
N GLN A 28 -10.68 -5.35 3.44
CA GLN A 28 -10.13 -5.12 2.10
C GLN A 28 -11.06 -4.26 1.24
N THR A 29 -12.35 -4.48 1.33
CA THR A 29 -13.36 -3.66 0.63
C THR A 29 -13.32 -2.21 1.10
N ILE A 30 -13.20 -1.98 2.42
CA ILE A 30 -13.05 -0.63 2.98
C ILE A 30 -11.74 0.00 2.52
N LEU A 31 -10.64 -0.73 2.57
CA LEU A 31 -9.33 -0.23 2.12
C LEU A 31 -9.37 0.14 0.62
N SER A 32 -10.02 -0.68 -0.20
CA SER A 32 -10.17 -0.39 -1.64
C SER A 32 -10.99 0.86 -1.90
N ALA A 33 -12.04 1.10 -1.12
CA ALA A 33 -12.82 2.34 -1.20
C ALA A 33 -12.01 3.55 -0.71
N ALA A 34 -11.22 3.39 0.35
CA ALA A 34 -10.33 4.42 0.86
C ALA A 34 -9.22 4.79 -0.13
N VAL A 35 -8.66 3.81 -0.85
CA VAL A 35 -7.70 4.05 -1.94
C VAL A 35 -8.34 4.90 -3.05
N LYS A 36 -9.58 4.61 -3.44
CA LYS A 36 -10.28 5.40 -4.46
C LYS A 36 -10.49 6.85 -4.01
N GLU A 37 -10.91 7.03 -2.77
CA GLU A 37 -11.10 8.37 -2.17
C GLU A 37 -9.76 9.12 -2.13
N LEU A 38 -8.69 8.46 -1.68
CA LEU A 38 -7.33 9.02 -1.63
C LEU A 38 -6.84 9.44 -3.04
N VAL A 39 -7.01 8.59 -4.03
CA VAL A 39 -6.57 8.88 -5.42
C VAL A 39 -7.32 10.08 -5.99
N HIS A 40 -8.59 10.26 -5.61
CA HIS A 40 -9.43 11.35 -6.11
C HIS A 40 -9.14 12.70 -5.43
N GLY A 41 -9.01 12.73 -4.10
CA GLY A 41 -8.95 13.97 -3.32
C GLY A 41 -7.67 14.19 -2.52
N GLY A 42 -6.75 13.19 -2.49
CA GLY A 42 -5.55 13.26 -1.66
C GLY A 42 -5.81 13.04 -0.17
N ILE A 43 -4.74 13.15 0.63
CA ILE A 43 -4.77 12.87 2.07
C ILE A 43 -5.67 13.87 2.81
N ARG A 44 -5.70 15.13 2.38
CA ARG A 44 -6.44 16.20 3.04
C ARG A 44 -7.95 16.00 2.96
N ASP A 45 -8.43 15.48 1.82
CA ASP A 45 -9.84 15.27 1.56
C ASP A 45 -10.33 13.88 1.96
N LEU A 46 -9.44 13.02 2.48
CA LEU A 46 -9.76 11.67 2.91
C LEU A 46 -10.82 11.69 4.03
N SER A 47 -12.01 11.21 3.73
CA SER A 47 -13.17 11.26 4.61
C SER A 47 -13.74 9.88 4.92
N LEU A 48 -13.68 9.48 6.21
CA LEU A 48 -14.32 8.23 6.66
C LEU A 48 -15.82 8.20 6.38
N ARG A 49 -16.48 9.37 6.38
CA ARG A 49 -17.91 9.48 6.05
C ARG A 49 -18.16 9.16 4.57
N ASN A 50 -17.34 9.71 3.67
CA ASN A 50 -17.45 9.44 2.23
C ASN A 50 -17.16 7.98 1.92
N ILE A 51 -16.14 7.41 2.54
CA ILE A 51 -15.79 5.98 2.40
C ILE A 51 -16.97 5.10 2.84
N ALA A 52 -17.57 5.39 4.02
CA ALA A 52 -18.73 4.65 4.50
C ALA A 52 -19.93 4.80 3.56
N ALA A 53 -20.21 6.03 3.10
CA ALA A 53 -21.32 6.31 2.19
C ALA A 53 -21.17 5.58 0.85
N SER A 54 -19.95 5.52 0.28
CA SER A 54 -19.68 4.80 -0.98
C SER A 54 -19.92 3.29 -0.88
N LEU A 55 -19.91 2.75 0.35
CA LEU A 55 -20.16 1.33 0.63
C LEU A 55 -21.57 1.07 1.21
N ASN A 56 -22.45 2.08 1.28
CA ASN A 56 -23.75 2.01 1.95
C ASN A 56 -23.64 1.56 3.41
N LEU A 57 -22.62 2.04 4.12
CA LEU A 57 -22.36 1.74 5.53
C LEU A 57 -22.61 2.98 6.41
N ALA A 58 -23.00 2.74 7.67
CA ALA A 58 -22.91 3.78 8.68
C ALA A 58 -21.43 4.13 8.97
N PRO A 59 -21.06 5.40 9.21
CA PRO A 59 -19.68 5.79 9.47
C PRO A 59 -19.01 4.98 10.58
N ASN A 60 -19.72 4.64 11.65
CA ASN A 60 -19.22 3.83 12.76
C ASN A 60 -18.87 2.38 12.36
N ALA A 61 -19.37 1.88 11.23
CA ALA A 61 -19.06 0.53 10.78
C ALA A 61 -17.58 0.37 10.39
N ILE A 62 -16.91 1.46 9.96
CA ILE A 62 -15.49 1.44 9.60
C ILE A 62 -14.63 1.14 10.82
N TYR A 63 -14.98 1.65 12.01
CA TYR A 63 -14.24 1.45 13.25
C TYR A 63 -14.23 -0.01 13.75
N ARG A 64 -15.07 -0.87 13.18
CA ARG A 64 -15.00 -2.34 13.43
C ARG A 64 -13.81 -2.99 12.74
N TYR A 65 -13.24 -2.35 11.72
CA TYR A 65 -12.15 -2.88 10.88
C TYR A 65 -10.85 -2.08 11.05
N PHE A 66 -10.97 -0.80 11.38
CA PHE A 66 -9.85 0.10 11.65
C PHE A 66 -10.14 0.83 12.97
N SER A 67 -9.31 0.62 13.98
CA SER A 67 -9.50 1.16 15.33
C SER A 67 -9.70 2.68 15.36
N ASP A 68 -9.03 3.36 14.45
CA ASP A 68 -9.06 4.81 14.32
C ASP A 68 -8.67 5.24 12.89
N ARG A 69 -8.64 6.54 12.65
CA ARG A 69 -8.20 7.11 11.38
C ARG A 69 -6.75 6.76 11.05
N ARG A 70 -5.86 6.73 12.06
CA ARG A 70 -4.44 6.40 11.86
C ARG A 70 -4.24 4.97 11.38
N ALA A 71 -5.03 4.04 11.89
CA ALA A 71 -5.00 2.65 11.43
C ALA A 71 -5.39 2.51 9.95
N LEU A 72 -6.36 3.30 9.48
CA LEU A 72 -6.71 3.36 8.06
C LEU A 72 -5.60 4.02 7.22
N GLU A 73 -5.05 5.14 7.69
CA GLU A 73 -3.93 5.83 7.03
C GLU A 73 -2.70 4.92 6.91
N ALA A 74 -2.39 4.18 7.96
CA ALA A 74 -1.33 3.16 7.95
C ALA A 74 -1.58 2.07 6.90
N ALA A 75 -2.80 1.59 6.80
CA ALA A 75 -3.18 0.59 5.80
C ALA A 75 -3.09 1.16 4.37
N LEU A 76 -3.42 2.43 4.17
CA LEU A 76 -3.25 3.12 2.88
C LEU A 76 -1.79 3.25 2.49
N ALA A 77 -0.91 3.64 3.43
CA ALA A 77 0.53 3.70 3.19
C ALA A 77 1.11 2.33 2.82
N ASN A 78 0.70 1.28 3.53
CA ASN A 78 1.08 -0.09 3.21
C ASN A 78 0.59 -0.56 1.83
N GLU A 79 -0.64 -0.22 1.47
CA GLU A 79 -1.20 -0.57 0.17
C GLU A 79 -0.44 0.15 -0.96
N ALA A 80 -0.07 1.42 -0.76
CA ALA A 80 0.76 2.17 -1.70
C ALA A 80 2.15 1.53 -1.87
N ALA A 81 2.81 1.14 -0.76
CA ALA A 81 4.09 0.42 -0.79
C ALA A 81 3.98 -0.93 -1.53
N ARG A 82 2.89 -1.67 -1.29
CA ARG A 82 2.61 -2.94 -1.98
C ARG A 82 2.45 -2.74 -3.50
N GLN A 83 1.74 -1.70 -3.91
CA GLN A 83 1.56 -1.40 -5.34
C GLN A 83 2.87 -0.99 -6.00
N LEU A 84 3.68 -0.18 -5.33
CA LEU A 84 5.02 0.16 -5.80
C LEU A 84 5.89 -1.10 -5.91
N GLU A 85 5.93 -1.96 -4.89
CA GLU A 85 6.69 -3.21 -4.92
C GLU A 85 6.32 -4.08 -6.13
N LEU A 86 5.03 -4.24 -6.39
CA LEU A 86 4.56 -5.00 -7.56
C LEU A 86 5.05 -4.40 -8.88
N ALA A 87 5.05 -3.07 -9.00
CA ALA A 87 5.57 -2.38 -10.18
C ALA A 87 7.08 -2.61 -10.35
N LEU A 88 7.85 -2.53 -9.25
CA LEU A 88 9.29 -2.79 -9.28
C LEU A 88 9.62 -4.25 -9.59
N ARG A 89 8.93 -5.21 -8.98
CA ARG A 89 9.11 -6.64 -9.27
C ARG A 89 8.84 -6.96 -10.75
N LYS A 90 7.75 -6.43 -11.29
CA LYS A 90 7.42 -6.57 -12.72
C LYS A 90 8.49 -5.97 -13.61
N ALA A 91 9.04 -4.81 -13.25
CA ALA A 91 10.09 -4.14 -14.02
C ALA A 91 11.42 -4.90 -14.01
N ALA A 92 11.75 -5.57 -12.90
CA ALA A 92 12.98 -6.34 -12.73
C ALA A 92 12.90 -7.77 -13.30
N GLU A 93 11.70 -8.23 -13.67
CA GLU A 93 11.49 -9.62 -14.09
C GLU A 93 12.37 -9.99 -15.28
N LYS A 94 13.08 -11.11 -15.14
CA LYS A 94 13.98 -11.68 -16.18
C LYS A 94 15.05 -10.71 -16.70
N CYS A 95 15.50 -9.78 -15.86
CA CYS A 95 16.51 -8.80 -16.21
C CYS A 95 17.86 -9.13 -15.59
N GLU A 96 18.93 -8.81 -16.34
CA GLU A 96 20.27 -8.74 -15.78
C GLU A 96 20.35 -7.63 -14.71
N PRO A 97 21.24 -7.74 -13.70
CA PRO A 97 21.23 -6.88 -12.52
C PRO A 97 21.18 -5.37 -12.80
N VAL A 98 22.07 -4.87 -13.66
CA VAL A 98 22.13 -3.44 -14.01
C VAL A 98 20.85 -2.99 -14.73
N THR A 99 20.35 -3.83 -15.63
CA THR A 99 19.10 -3.57 -16.36
C THR A 99 17.89 -3.59 -15.42
N ALA A 100 17.88 -4.50 -14.43
CA ALA A 100 16.84 -4.56 -13.41
C ALA A 100 16.77 -3.25 -12.62
N ILE A 101 17.90 -2.77 -12.10
CA ILE A 101 17.95 -1.50 -11.34
C ILE A 101 17.48 -0.33 -12.20
N ARG A 102 17.93 -0.23 -13.46
CA ARG A 102 17.49 0.84 -14.36
C ARG A 102 15.98 0.82 -14.60
N LYS A 103 15.41 -0.37 -14.87
CA LYS A 103 13.96 -0.50 -15.09
C LYS A 103 13.16 -0.25 -13.81
N MET A 104 13.63 -0.72 -12.66
CA MET A 104 13.04 -0.41 -11.35
C MET A 104 13.03 1.08 -11.07
N SER A 105 14.13 1.77 -11.32
CA SER A 105 14.23 3.23 -11.16
C SER A 105 13.22 3.97 -12.04
N SER A 106 13.09 3.57 -13.30
CA SER A 106 12.10 4.13 -14.21
C SER A 106 10.66 3.83 -13.75
N ALA A 107 10.41 2.62 -13.23
CA ALA A 107 9.10 2.23 -12.69
C ALA A 107 8.75 3.00 -11.41
N TYR A 108 9.73 3.27 -10.54
CA TYR A 108 9.57 4.10 -9.35
C TYR A 108 9.12 5.52 -9.71
N LEU A 109 9.85 6.19 -10.61
CA LEU A 109 9.52 7.55 -11.05
C LEU A 109 8.17 7.60 -11.76
N LYS A 110 7.87 6.58 -12.59
CA LYS A 110 6.56 6.45 -13.22
C LYS A 110 5.45 6.30 -12.18
N PHE A 111 5.63 5.46 -11.17
CA PHE A 111 4.64 5.26 -10.10
C PHE A 111 4.35 6.56 -9.35
N ALA A 112 5.40 7.29 -8.95
CA ALA A 112 5.26 8.57 -8.25
C ALA A 112 4.49 9.60 -9.08
N ARG A 113 4.75 9.68 -10.38
CA ARG A 113 4.07 10.59 -11.31
C ARG A 113 2.62 10.21 -11.58
N ASP A 114 2.36 8.92 -11.83
CA ASP A 114 1.03 8.43 -12.20
C ASP A 114 0.09 8.30 -11.00
N ASN A 115 0.65 8.20 -9.77
CA ASN A 115 -0.08 7.99 -8.53
C ASN A 115 0.38 8.97 -7.43
N PRO A 116 0.30 10.30 -7.64
CA PRO A 116 0.90 11.28 -6.72
C PRO A 116 0.35 11.18 -5.30
N HIS A 117 -0.95 10.97 -5.14
CA HIS A 117 -1.59 10.87 -3.82
C HIS A 117 -1.24 9.57 -3.08
N LEU A 118 -1.11 8.45 -3.79
CA LEU A 118 -0.62 7.20 -3.19
C LEU A 118 0.86 7.32 -2.79
N TYR A 119 1.66 7.95 -3.63
CA TYR A 119 3.07 8.20 -3.35
C TYR A 119 3.24 9.13 -2.13
N GLU A 120 2.47 10.22 -2.06
CA GLU A 120 2.42 11.11 -0.90
C GLU A 120 2.01 10.36 0.37
N ALA A 121 0.96 9.53 0.31
CA ALA A 121 0.50 8.72 1.44
C ALA A 121 1.60 7.77 1.94
N MET A 122 2.29 7.08 1.03
CA MET A 122 3.40 6.19 1.37
C MET A 122 4.54 6.92 2.08
N MET A 123 4.84 8.16 1.69
CA MET A 123 5.94 8.95 2.26
C MET A 123 5.56 9.67 3.56
N SER A 124 4.29 10.12 3.69
CA SER A 124 3.85 10.98 4.78
C SER A 124 3.17 10.23 5.92
N LEU A 125 2.48 9.14 5.60
CA LEU A 125 1.72 8.36 6.57
C LEU A 125 2.61 7.25 7.13
N HIS A 126 3.49 7.61 8.07
CA HIS A 126 4.32 6.63 8.76
C HIS A 126 3.46 5.76 9.66
N ALA A 127 3.48 4.47 9.40
CA ALA A 127 2.89 3.47 10.28
C ALA A 127 3.99 2.69 11.00
N PRO A 128 4.40 3.08 12.22
CA PRO A 128 5.06 2.14 13.09
C PRO A 128 4.00 1.15 13.57
N GLY A 129 4.15 -0.13 13.24
CA GLY A 129 3.21 -1.14 13.72
C GLY A 129 3.33 -2.45 12.96
N PRO A 130 2.62 -3.49 13.42
CA PRO A 130 2.63 -4.81 12.80
C PRO A 130 2.14 -4.81 11.33
N ASP A 131 1.48 -3.74 10.91
CA ASP A 131 0.98 -3.60 9.55
C ASP A 131 2.02 -3.03 8.54
N ALA A 132 3.22 -2.65 8.98
CA ALA A 132 4.29 -2.12 8.11
C ALA A 132 4.97 -3.18 7.22
N THR A 133 4.34 -4.32 7.01
CA THR A 133 4.90 -5.47 6.28
C THR A 133 5.26 -5.15 4.83
N SER A 134 4.45 -4.35 4.15
CA SER A 134 4.68 -4.01 2.74
C SER A 134 5.86 -3.05 2.54
N HIS A 135 6.11 -2.13 3.47
CA HIS A 135 7.31 -1.29 3.44
C HIS A 135 8.58 -2.11 3.64
N LEU A 136 8.54 -3.06 4.58
CA LEU A 136 9.67 -3.96 4.81
C LEU A 136 9.92 -4.86 3.60
N SER A 137 8.86 -5.42 2.98
CA SER A 137 8.95 -6.24 1.78
C SER A 137 9.56 -5.47 0.61
N LEU A 138 9.05 -4.26 0.34
CA LEU A 138 9.58 -3.35 -0.68
C LEU A 138 11.07 -3.05 -0.45
N TRP A 139 11.45 -2.74 0.79
CA TRP A 139 12.84 -2.48 1.16
C TRP A 139 13.71 -3.71 0.95
N THR A 140 13.31 -4.87 1.47
CA THR A 140 14.04 -6.14 1.33
C THR A 140 14.25 -6.48 -0.14
N PHE A 141 13.20 -6.43 -0.94
CA PHE A 141 13.31 -6.66 -2.39
C PHE A 141 14.29 -5.71 -3.06
N THR A 142 14.25 -4.42 -2.71
CA THR A 142 15.16 -3.42 -3.29
C THR A 142 16.61 -3.74 -2.93
N VAL A 143 16.89 -4.05 -1.66
CA VAL A 143 18.25 -4.43 -1.20
C VAL A 143 18.75 -5.68 -1.93
N GLU A 144 17.91 -6.71 -2.09
CA GLU A 144 18.26 -7.93 -2.83
C GLU A 144 18.67 -7.62 -4.28
N GLN A 145 17.95 -6.75 -4.98
CA GLN A 145 18.33 -6.39 -6.36
C GLN A 145 19.61 -5.58 -6.41
N VAL A 146 19.82 -4.63 -5.48
CA VAL A 146 21.05 -3.82 -5.40
C VAL A 146 22.26 -4.69 -5.00
N GLN A 147 22.07 -5.68 -4.14
CA GLN A 147 23.12 -6.62 -3.71
C GLN A 147 23.77 -7.35 -4.90
N ARG A 148 22.98 -7.65 -5.93
CA ARG A 148 23.48 -8.32 -7.15
C ARG A 148 24.54 -7.50 -7.92
N ILE A 149 24.65 -6.19 -7.61
CA ILE A 149 25.61 -5.28 -8.25
C ILE A 149 26.66 -4.80 -7.24
N ALA A 150 26.22 -4.35 -6.06
CA ALA A 150 27.07 -3.70 -5.07
C ALA A 150 27.77 -4.69 -4.12
N GLY A 151 27.36 -5.96 -4.10
CA GLY A 151 27.78 -6.95 -3.11
C GLY A 151 27.05 -6.78 -1.76
N SER A 152 27.09 -7.82 -0.92
CA SER A 152 26.37 -7.86 0.36
C SER A 152 26.75 -6.73 1.31
N ASP A 153 28.05 -6.40 1.38
CA ASP A 153 28.59 -5.47 2.36
C ASP A 153 28.16 -4.01 2.13
N ARG A 154 27.79 -3.68 0.90
CA ARG A 154 27.40 -2.32 0.49
C ARG A 154 25.94 -2.19 0.04
N ALA A 155 25.21 -3.30 -0.04
CA ALA A 155 23.85 -3.32 -0.58
C ALA A 155 22.90 -2.35 0.11
N ALA A 156 22.90 -2.34 1.45
CA ALA A 156 22.00 -1.46 2.21
C ALA A 156 22.29 0.02 1.98
N GLN A 157 23.58 0.42 2.04
CA GLN A 157 23.99 1.82 1.83
C GLN A 157 23.73 2.27 0.38
N ALA A 158 24.02 1.40 -0.59
CA ALA A 158 23.73 1.67 -1.99
C ALA A 158 22.22 1.79 -2.26
N SER A 159 21.40 0.99 -1.59
CA SER A 159 19.94 1.07 -1.67
C SER A 159 19.41 2.38 -1.08
N VAL A 160 19.95 2.84 0.06
CA VAL A 160 19.61 4.15 0.63
C VAL A 160 19.96 5.28 -0.34
N ALA A 161 21.16 5.25 -0.93
CA ALA A 161 21.59 6.26 -1.89
C ALA A 161 20.70 6.29 -3.14
N LEU A 162 20.37 5.11 -3.68
CA LEU A 162 19.45 4.98 -4.80
C LEU A 162 18.05 5.53 -4.46
N TRP A 163 17.52 5.16 -3.30
CA TRP A 163 16.21 5.62 -2.87
C TRP A 163 16.19 7.14 -2.65
N ALA A 164 17.20 7.71 -1.97
CA ALA A 164 17.31 9.16 -1.77
C ALA A 164 17.35 9.92 -3.10
N PHE A 165 18.10 9.40 -4.09
CA PHE A 165 18.15 9.97 -5.43
C PHE A 165 16.76 9.91 -6.12
N LEU A 166 16.12 8.76 -6.12
CA LEU A 166 14.81 8.57 -6.77
C LEU A 166 13.72 9.39 -6.11
N HIS A 167 13.72 9.45 -4.76
CA HIS A 167 12.78 10.27 -4.01
C HIS A 167 12.98 11.77 -4.30
N GLY A 168 14.23 12.23 -4.28
CA GLY A 168 14.56 13.61 -4.64
C GLY A 168 14.13 13.95 -6.07
N ALA A 169 14.42 13.06 -7.03
CA ALA A 169 14.02 13.24 -8.42
C ALA A 169 12.49 13.29 -8.59
N ALA A 170 11.74 12.40 -7.94
CA ALA A 170 10.28 12.40 -7.95
C ALA A 170 9.68 13.68 -7.34
N THR A 171 10.26 14.15 -6.23
CA THR A 171 9.82 15.37 -5.55
C THR A 171 10.08 16.63 -6.40
N LEU A 172 11.25 16.72 -7.04
CA LEU A 172 11.57 17.82 -7.94
C LEU A 172 10.69 17.83 -9.20
N GLU A 173 10.37 16.64 -9.72
CA GLU A 173 9.44 16.50 -10.86
C GLU A 173 8.02 16.97 -10.47
N ALA A 174 7.52 16.50 -9.31
CA ALA A 174 6.20 16.90 -8.80
C ALA A 174 6.09 18.40 -8.52
N ALA A 175 7.17 19.03 -8.05
CA ALA A 175 7.26 20.47 -7.83
C ALA A 175 7.47 21.29 -9.12
N GLN A 176 7.60 20.63 -10.26
CA GLN A 176 7.86 21.26 -11.58
C GLN A 176 9.11 22.14 -11.64
N VAL A 177 10.08 21.94 -10.72
CA VAL A 177 11.32 22.73 -10.63
C VAL A 177 12.24 22.47 -11.83
N LEU A 178 12.12 21.29 -12.45
CA LEU A 178 13.02 20.87 -13.54
C LEU A 178 12.57 21.33 -14.94
N GLY A 179 11.43 22.02 -15.05
CA GLY A 179 10.85 22.41 -16.33
C GLY A 179 10.63 21.19 -17.24
N GLU A 180 11.16 21.24 -18.47
CA GLU A 180 11.06 20.13 -19.42
C GLU A 180 12.07 19.00 -19.20
N ILE A 181 13.03 19.17 -18.27
CA ILE A 181 14.06 18.17 -17.98
C ILE A 181 13.45 17.02 -17.19
N LYS A 182 13.48 15.82 -17.76
CA LYS A 182 12.96 14.63 -17.09
C LYS A 182 14.05 13.97 -16.25
N PRO A 183 13.79 13.64 -14.96
CA PRO A 183 14.76 12.95 -14.09
C PRO A 183 15.27 11.63 -14.66
N ALA A 184 14.44 10.92 -15.43
CA ALA A 184 14.84 9.68 -16.11
C ALA A 184 16.04 9.87 -17.06
N SER A 185 16.18 11.04 -17.69
CA SER A 185 17.32 11.35 -18.57
C SER A 185 18.63 11.47 -17.79
N GLY A 186 18.61 12.00 -16.56
CA GLY A 186 19.79 12.09 -15.70
C GLY A 186 20.26 10.70 -15.21
N LEU A 187 19.30 9.81 -14.96
CA LEU A 187 19.57 8.42 -14.58
C LEU A 187 20.27 7.64 -15.70
N GLU A 188 19.83 7.82 -16.95
CA GLU A 188 20.46 7.20 -18.10
C GLU A 188 21.90 7.69 -18.34
N LEU A 189 22.16 8.98 -18.09
CA LEU A 189 23.50 9.53 -18.16
C LEU A 189 24.44 8.96 -17.09
N GLY A 190 23.95 8.80 -15.85
CA GLY A 190 24.75 8.23 -14.76
C GLY A 190 25.07 6.75 -14.95
N LEU A 191 24.18 5.98 -15.54
CA LEU A 191 24.33 4.54 -15.74
C LEU A 191 25.08 4.16 -17.04
N ARG A 192 25.36 5.10 -17.96
CA ARG A 192 26.12 4.85 -19.19
C ARG A 192 27.64 4.89 -18.99
N ARG A 193 28.13 5.39 -17.84
CA ARG A 193 29.56 5.56 -17.57
C ARG A 193 30.16 4.52 -16.60
N GLY A 194 29.42 3.52 -16.23
CA GLY A 194 29.87 2.33 -15.49
C GLY A 194 29.79 1.09 -16.34
#